data_87d87152f5fbc8861e56caaa47024b81
#
_entry.id   87d87152f5fbc8861e56caaa47024b81
#
_cell.length_a   1.000
_cell.length_b   1.000
_cell.length_c   1.000
_cell.angle_alpha   90.00
_cell.angle_beta   90.00
_cell.angle_gamma   90.00
#
_symmetry.space_group_name_H-M   'P 1'
#
loop_
_entity.id
_entity.type
_entity.pdbx_description
1 polymer ?
#
loop_
_entity_poly.entity_id
_entity_poly.type
_entity_poly.pdbx_seq_one_letter_code
_entity_poly.pdbx_strand_id
1 'polypeptide(L)'
;MKLKEIIEFIDKNIPKNLALENDEIGFKKEYNLNQDISSIKIFMDLYPEFDTQKTNTLILTHHPPLFNPKTPTYTIHSNWDIINGGANEALAETLKLNVISPFDKTTNIGR
;
A
#
# COMPACT_ATOMS: atom_id res chain seq x y z
N MET A 1 14.29 6.92 10.42
CA MET A 1 14.38 6.57 8.97
C MET A 1 13.75 7.67 8.14
N LYS A 2 14.36 8.01 7.04
CA LYS A 2 13.77 8.99 6.12
C LYS A 2 12.63 8.38 5.33
N LEU A 3 11.64 9.18 4.99
CA LEU A 3 10.46 8.73 4.24
C LEU A 3 10.87 8.00 2.96
N LYS A 4 11.82 8.53 2.20
CA LYS A 4 12.27 7.89 0.94
C LYS A 4 12.82 6.47 1.16
N GLU A 5 13.52 6.24 2.26
CA GLU A 5 14.08 4.92 2.58
C GLU A 5 12.97 3.90 2.84
N ILE A 6 11.92 4.33 3.54
CA ILE A 6 10.77 3.48 3.82
C ILE A 6 10.02 3.14 2.53
N ILE A 7 9.83 4.15 1.66
CA ILE A 7 9.13 3.94 0.39
C ILE A 7 9.92 3.02 -0.54
N GLU A 8 11.23 3.18 -0.60
CA GLU A 8 12.08 2.27 -1.38
C GLU A 8 11.96 0.83 -0.90
N PHE A 9 11.94 0.63 0.42
CA PHE A 9 11.75 -0.69 1.01
C PHE A 9 10.38 -1.28 0.66
N ILE A 10 9.32 -0.47 0.76
CA ILE A 10 7.96 -0.91 0.40
C ILE A 10 7.89 -1.28 -1.08
N ASP A 11 8.39 -0.43 -1.97
CA ASP A 11 8.33 -0.65 -3.41
C ASP A 11 9.16 -1.86 -3.85
N LYS A 12 10.23 -2.17 -3.12
CA LYS A 12 11.03 -3.37 -3.38
C LYS A 12 10.27 -4.65 -3.04
N ASN A 13 9.53 -4.63 -1.94
CA ASN A 13 8.82 -5.83 -1.43
C ASN A 13 7.41 -5.94 -1.98
N ILE A 14 6.80 -4.81 -2.33
CA ILE A 14 5.43 -4.73 -2.87
C ILE A 14 5.49 -3.88 -4.16
N PRO A 15 6.00 -4.44 -5.27
CA PRO A 15 6.25 -3.66 -6.47
C PRO A 15 5.00 -3.01 -7.05
N LYS A 16 5.13 -1.76 -7.48
CA LYS A 16 4.02 -1.01 -8.10
C LYS A 16 3.56 -1.63 -9.42
N ASN A 17 4.48 -2.26 -10.15
CA ASN A 17 4.14 -2.87 -11.45
C ASN A 17 3.20 -4.08 -11.33
N LEU A 18 2.97 -4.58 -10.12
CA LEU A 18 2.00 -5.65 -9.87
C LEU A 18 0.59 -5.11 -9.67
N ALA A 19 0.40 -3.80 -9.56
CA ALA A 19 -0.92 -3.21 -9.43
C ALA A 19 -1.69 -3.26 -10.76
N LEU A 20 -3.02 -3.24 -10.64
CA LEU A 20 -3.89 -3.10 -11.80
C LEU A 20 -3.61 -1.79 -12.53
N GLU A 21 -3.76 -1.79 -13.84
CA GLU A 21 -3.73 -0.57 -14.63
C GLU A 21 -4.81 0.38 -14.12
N ASN A 22 -4.48 1.65 -13.98
CA ASN A 22 -5.35 2.70 -13.43
C ASN A 22 -5.69 2.58 -11.94
N ASP A 23 -5.03 1.67 -11.21
CA ASP A 23 -5.18 1.62 -9.76
C ASP A 23 -4.42 2.79 -9.12
N GLU A 24 -5.09 3.50 -8.23
CA GLU A 24 -4.48 4.62 -7.52
C GLU A 24 -3.65 4.10 -6.34
N ILE A 25 -2.35 3.93 -6.57
CA ILE A 25 -1.40 3.48 -5.55
C ILE A 25 -0.30 4.53 -5.35
N GLY A 26 0.45 4.39 -4.25
CA GLY A 26 1.51 5.32 -3.92
C GLY A 26 0.99 6.60 -3.28
N PHE A 27 1.71 7.69 -3.48
CA PHE A 27 1.32 8.99 -2.93
C PHE A 27 0.28 9.67 -3.83
N LYS A 28 -0.76 10.22 -3.21
CA LYS A 28 -1.78 10.98 -3.92
C LYS A 28 -1.32 12.42 -4.21
N LYS A 29 -0.41 12.94 -3.40
CA LYS A 29 0.21 14.24 -3.58
C LYS A 29 1.68 14.17 -3.22
N GLU A 30 2.43 15.24 -3.48
CA GLU A 30 3.85 15.30 -3.14
C GLU A 30 4.06 15.57 -1.65
N TYR A 31 5.00 14.85 -1.05
CA TYR A 31 5.45 15.04 0.32
C TYR A 31 6.96 15.18 0.35
N ASN A 32 7.50 15.76 1.40
CA ASN A 32 8.95 15.85 1.59
C ASN A 32 9.52 14.46 1.89
N LEU A 33 10.24 13.89 0.92
CA LEU A 33 10.82 12.55 1.07
C LEU A 33 12.02 12.50 2.02
N ASN A 34 12.56 13.64 2.40
CA ASN A 34 13.71 13.71 3.31
C ASN A 34 13.31 13.83 4.78
N GLN A 35 12.02 13.92 5.07
CA GLN A 35 11.55 13.98 6.45
C GLN A 35 11.79 12.67 7.18
N ASP A 36 12.08 12.75 8.47
CA ASP A 36 12.26 11.59 9.33
C ASP A 36 10.91 11.01 9.74
N ILE A 37 10.80 9.70 9.69
CA ILE A 37 9.61 8.98 10.11
C ILE A 37 9.97 8.11 11.32
N SER A 38 9.21 8.28 12.38
CA SER A 38 9.39 7.51 13.62
C SER A 38 8.19 6.62 13.94
N SER A 39 7.05 6.83 13.28
CA SER A 39 5.88 5.97 13.48
C SER A 39 5.12 5.75 12.17
N ILE A 40 4.50 4.58 12.08
CA ILE A 40 3.69 4.18 10.92
C ILE A 40 2.32 3.77 11.44
N LYS A 41 1.27 4.31 10.81
CA LYS A 41 -0.11 3.92 11.09
C LYS A 41 -0.68 3.24 9.85
N ILE A 42 -1.45 2.21 10.05
CA ILE A 42 -2.03 1.40 8.96
C ILE A 42 -3.54 1.48 9.02
N PHE A 43 -4.16 1.85 7.91
CA PHE A 43 -5.62 1.92 7.78
C PHE A 43 -6.06 1.18 6.53
N MET A 44 -7.22 0.53 6.58
CA MET A 44 -7.88 0.05 5.37
C MET A 44 -8.39 1.26 4.57
N ASP A 45 -9.14 2.12 5.23
CA ASP A 45 -9.66 3.37 4.69
C ASP A 45 -9.23 4.53 5.59
N LEU A 46 -8.73 5.60 4.99
CA LEU A 46 -8.38 6.80 5.74
C LEU A 46 -9.50 7.83 5.59
N TYR A 47 -10.00 8.31 6.73
CA TYR A 47 -10.98 9.39 6.78
C TYR A 47 -10.31 10.68 7.25
N PRO A 48 -10.83 11.86 6.87
CA PRO A 48 -10.22 13.14 7.24
C PRO A 48 -9.97 13.32 8.73
N GLU A 49 -10.85 12.81 9.58
CA GLU A 49 -10.71 12.94 11.04
C GLU A 49 -9.52 12.16 11.60
N PHE A 50 -8.99 11.20 10.87
CA PHE A 50 -7.81 10.44 11.27
C PHE A 50 -6.51 11.00 10.68
N ASP A 51 -6.61 12.00 9.81
CA ASP A 51 -5.46 12.71 9.25
C ASP A 51 -5.01 13.80 10.24
N THR A 52 -4.35 13.38 11.29
CA THR A 52 -4.05 14.23 12.43
C THR A 52 -2.83 15.13 12.24
N GLN A 53 -2.15 15.05 11.11
CA GLN A 53 -0.96 15.83 10.78
C GLN A 53 0.16 15.71 11.83
N LYS A 54 0.25 14.58 12.50
CA LYS A 54 1.35 14.33 13.41
C LYS A 54 2.66 14.31 12.67
N THR A 55 3.67 15.02 13.21
CA THR A 55 5.01 15.01 12.63
C THR A 55 5.62 13.61 12.72
N ASN A 56 6.52 13.32 11.80
CA ASN A 56 7.29 12.08 11.79
C ASN A 56 6.43 10.81 11.68
N THR A 57 5.23 10.93 11.08
CA THR A 57 4.32 9.80 10.91
C THR A 57 4.06 9.55 9.43
N LEU A 58 4.12 8.28 9.04
CA LEU A 58 3.68 7.80 7.74
C LEU A 58 2.40 7.00 7.92
N ILE A 59 1.42 7.25 7.05
CA ILE A 59 0.20 6.46 6.99
C ILE A 59 0.28 5.52 5.78
N LEU A 60 0.00 4.25 6.00
CA LEU A 60 -0.19 3.27 4.93
C LEU A 60 -1.67 2.97 4.82
N THR A 61 -2.22 3.05 3.62
CA THR A 61 -3.62 2.70 3.37
C THR A 61 -3.72 1.57 2.35
N HIS A 62 -4.76 0.78 2.45
CA HIS A 62 -5.10 -0.21 1.43
C HIS A 62 -5.94 0.43 0.32
N HIS A 63 -6.97 1.18 0.70
CA HIS A 63 -7.78 1.91 -0.28
C HIS A 63 -7.28 3.34 -0.48
N PRO A 64 -7.26 3.85 -1.72
CA PRO A 64 -6.84 5.23 -1.97
C PRO A 64 -7.76 6.21 -1.23
N PRO A 65 -7.17 7.21 -0.54
CA PRO A 65 -7.99 8.24 0.11
C PRO A 65 -8.82 9.03 -0.92
N LEU A 66 -10.02 9.43 -0.51
CA LEU A 66 -10.91 10.25 -1.34
C LEU A 66 -10.63 11.75 -1.21
N PHE A 67 -9.58 12.11 -0.49
CA PHE A 67 -9.13 13.48 -0.26
C PHE A 67 -7.61 13.51 -0.32
N ASN A 68 -7.02 14.71 -0.26
CA ASN A 68 -5.55 14.88 -0.24
C ASN A 68 -5.07 14.93 1.21
N PRO A 69 -4.52 13.83 1.77
CA PRO A 69 -4.09 13.83 3.16
C PRO A 69 -2.93 14.79 3.41
N LYS A 70 -2.93 15.45 4.55
CA LYS A 70 -1.83 16.33 4.96
C LYS A 70 -0.67 15.54 5.54
N THR A 71 -0.97 14.46 6.26
CA THR A 71 0.04 13.50 6.71
C THR A 71 0.47 12.64 5.52
N PRO A 72 1.78 12.37 5.33
CA PRO A 72 2.23 11.49 4.26
C PRO A 72 1.47 10.17 4.28
N THR A 73 0.80 9.87 3.18
CA THR A 73 -0.05 8.69 3.05
C THR A 73 0.30 7.95 1.77
N TYR A 74 0.71 6.69 1.93
CA TYR A 74 1.12 5.83 0.83
C TYR A 74 0.15 4.67 0.69
N THR A 75 -0.41 4.48 -0.50
CA THR A 75 -1.42 3.44 -0.75
C THR A 75 -0.80 2.23 -1.41
N ILE A 76 -1.09 1.05 -0.84
CA ILE A 76 -0.78 -0.25 -1.43
C ILE A 76 -2.13 -0.98 -1.59
N HIS A 77 -2.52 -1.26 -2.81
CA HIS A 77 -3.85 -1.82 -3.11
C HIS A 77 -3.73 -3.14 -3.85
N SER A 78 -4.02 -3.17 -5.14
CA SER A 78 -4.00 -4.43 -5.90
C SER A 78 -2.61 -5.07 -5.94
N ASN A 79 -1.54 -4.30 -5.87
CA ASN A 79 -0.19 -4.84 -5.78
C ASN A 79 0.05 -5.62 -4.47
N TRP A 80 -0.56 -5.17 -3.36
CA TRP A 80 -0.52 -5.92 -2.09
C TRP A 80 -1.37 -7.19 -2.17
N ASP A 81 -2.52 -7.11 -2.83
CA ASP A 81 -3.45 -8.24 -2.89
C ASP A 81 -2.85 -9.46 -3.55
N ILE A 82 -1.94 -9.29 -4.49
CA ILE A 82 -1.44 -10.35 -5.37
C ILE A 82 -0.06 -10.90 -5.01
N ILE A 83 0.74 -10.19 -4.21
CA ILE A 83 2.10 -10.62 -3.89
C ILE A 83 2.11 -11.86 -2.98
N ASN A 84 3.25 -12.55 -2.94
CA ASN A 84 3.47 -13.62 -1.97
C ASN A 84 3.38 -13.07 -0.55
N GLY A 85 2.54 -13.68 0.28
CA GLY A 85 2.23 -13.17 1.61
C GLY A 85 1.25 -12.01 1.64
N GLY A 86 0.72 -11.58 0.50
CA GLY A 86 -0.29 -10.53 0.41
C GLY A 86 -1.70 -11.03 0.71
N ALA A 87 -2.69 -10.18 0.44
CA ALA A 87 -4.07 -10.43 0.88
C ALA A 87 -4.69 -11.69 0.26
N ASN A 88 -4.53 -11.90 -1.05
CA ASN A 88 -5.12 -13.08 -1.71
C ASN A 88 -4.49 -14.37 -1.20
N GLU A 89 -3.19 -14.39 -1.06
CA GLU A 89 -2.46 -15.57 -0.58
C GLU A 89 -2.78 -15.85 0.88
N ALA A 90 -2.89 -14.81 1.71
CA ALA A 90 -3.27 -14.95 3.11
C ALA A 90 -4.70 -15.53 3.24
N LEU A 91 -5.63 -15.10 2.40
CA LEU A 91 -6.99 -15.64 2.38
C LEU A 91 -6.98 -17.11 1.98
N ALA A 92 -6.24 -17.44 0.92
CA ALA A 92 -6.13 -18.83 0.45
C ALA A 92 -5.54 -19.73 1.55
N GLU A 93 -4.51 -19.27 2.24
CA GLU A 93 -3.90 -20.01 3.36
C GLU A 93 -4.89 -20.22 4.51
N THR A 94 -5.66 -19.19 4.86
CA THR A 94 -6.67 -19.27 5.91
C THR A 94 -7.74 -20.32 5.56
N LEU A 95 -8.12 -20.41 4.28
CA LEU A 95 -9.08 -21.40 3.80
C LEU A 95 -8.45 -22.74 3.48
N LYS A 96 -7.13 -22.88 3.66
CA LYS A 96 -6.34 -24.09 3.31
C LYS A 96 -6.45 -24.47 1.85
N LEU A 97 -6.47 -23.46 0.97
CA LEU A 97 -6.49 -23.63 -0.47
C LEU A 97 -5.13 -23.25 -1.05
N ASN A 98 -4.80 -23.82 -2.20
CA ASN A 98 -3.58 -23.47 -2.91
C ASN A 98 -3.87 -22.46 -4.01
N VAL A 99 -3.06 -21.42 -4.09
CA VAL A 99 -3.08 -20.51 -5.24
C VAL A 99 -2.41 -21.21 -6.41
N ILE A 100 -3.14 -21.41 -7.50
CA ILE A 100 -2.66 -22.15 -8.66
C ILE A 100 -1.99 -21.21 -9.66
N SER A 101 -2.70 -20.15 -10.06
CA SER A 101 -2.19 -19.20 -11.04
C SER A 101 -2.98 -17.89 -10.97
N PRO A 102 -2.41 -16.78 -11.45
CA PRO A 102 -3.16 -15.54 -11.59
C PRO A 102 -4.29 -15.67 -12.62
N PHE A 103 -5.37 -14.98 -12.38
CA PHE A 103 -6.48 -14.88 -13.33
C PHE A 103 -6.05 -14.13 -14.59
N ASP A 104 -5.35 -13.01 -14.41
CA ASP A 104 -4.79 -12.20 -15.48
C ASP A 104 -3.26 -12.23 -15.35
N LYS A 105 -2.60 -12.88 -16.31
CA LYS A 105 -1.14 -13.02 -16.29
C LYS A 105 -0.41 -11.69 -16.47
N THR A 106 -1.06 -10.72 -17.09
CA THR A 106 -0.47 -9.40 -17.31
C THR A 106 -0.40 -8.59 -16.01
N THR A 107 -1.45 -8.68 -15.19
CA THR A 107 -1.55 -7.95 -13.93
C THR A 107 -1.35 -8.83 -12.69
N ASN A 108 -1.16 -10.14 -12.88
CA ASN A 108 -1.00 -11.12 -11.80
C ASN A 108 -2.16 -11.15 -10.80
N ILE A 109 -3.37 -10.84 -11.23
CA ILE A 109 -4.53 -10.96 -10.35
C ILE A 109 -4.79 -12.43 -10.05
N GLY A 110 -4.83 -12.77 -8.75
CA GLY A 110 -5.07 -14.12 -8.28
C GLY A 110 -6.53 -14.53 -8.36
N ARG A 111 -6.73 -15.81 -8.38
CA ARG A 111 -8.05 -16.43 -8.32
C ARG A 111 -8.26 -17.09 -6.98
#